data_29cc7e99885ca401bee197db1fbb5ce8
#
_entry.id   29cc7e99885ca401bee197db1fbb5ce8
#
_cell.length_a   1.000
_cell.length_b   1.000
_cell.length_c   1.000
_cell.angle_alpha   90.00
_cell.angle_beta   90.00
_cell.angle_gamma   90.00
#
_symmetry.space_group_name_H-M   'P 1'
#
loop_
_entity.id
_entity.type
_entity.pdbx_description
1 polymer ?
#
loop_
_entity_poly.entity_id
_entity_poly.type
_entity_poly.pdbx_seq_one_letter_code
_entity_poly.pdbx_strand_id
1 'polypeptide(L)'
;MKILIVGLGYVGTTLFAAIQSKFKDSYIVGLDKSKILINNFKKYSYPTYEINLKKYFRLKNSNRLNFTTKIKDKEKFDFVIICVGTPLNQNKEINNSILFKSIKQVKKNLHNNSLLIVRSSVKVGTMK
;
A
#
# COMPACT_ATOMS: atom_id res chain seq x y z
N MET A 1 13.33 -9.64 -1.75
CA MET A 1 12.82 -8.26 -2.02
C MET A 1 11.75 -7.93 -0.99
N LYS A 2 11.81 -6.72 -0.40
CA LYS A 2 10.82 -6.23 0.57
C LYS A 2 10.01 -5.09 -0.04
N ILE A 3 8.70 -5.23 -0.04
CA ILE A 3 7.78 -4.28 -0.69
C ILE A 3 6.78 -3.76 0.34
N LEU A 4 6.59 -2.45 0.40
CA LEU A 4 5.56 -1.80 1.19
C LEU A 4 4.52 -1.16 0.26
N ILE A 5 3.25 -1.49 0.47
CA ILE A 5 2.12 -0.84 -0.20
C ILE A 5 1.35 -0.02 0.83
N VAL A 6 1.24 1.28 0.59
CA VAL A 6 0.60 2.25 1.49
C VAL A 6 -0.75 2.67 0.93
N GLY A 7 -1.80 2.38 1.68
CA GLY A 7 -3.19 2.53 1.25
C GLY A 7 -3.71 1.25 0.60
N LEU A 8 -4.62 0.56 1.28
CA LEU A 8 -5.24 -0.69 0.84
C LEU A 8 -6.68 -0.48 0.37
N GLY A 9 -6.94 0.65 -0.28
CA GLY A 9 -8.17 0.88 -1.04
C GLY A 9 -8.20 0.01 -2.31
N TYR A 10 -9.06 0.35 -3.26
CA TYR A 10 -9.21 -0.42 -4.51
C TYR A 10 -7.87 -0.67 -5.22
N VAL A 11 -7.13 0.40 -5.52
CA VAL A 11 -5.85 0.31 -6.25
C VAL A 11 -4.78 -0.45 -5.45
N GLY A 12 -4.62 -0.14 -4.16
CA GLY A 12 -3.60 -0.78 -3.32
C GLY A 12 -3.87 -2.26 -3.09
N THR A 13 -5.14 -2.65 -2.93
CA THR A 13 -5.52 -4.05 -2.73
C THR A 13 -5.30 -4.88 -4.00
N THR A 14 -5.71 -4.37 -5.16
CA THR A 14 -5.50 -5.06 -6.44
C THR A 14 -4.02 -5.17 -6.79
N LEU A 15 -3.25 -4.12 -6.53
CA LEU A 15 -1.80 -4.13 -6.72
C LEU A 15 -1.11 -5.13 -5.77
N PHE A 16 -1.50 -5.16 -4.48
CA PHE A 16 -0.99 -6.12 -3.52
C PHE A 16 -1.21 -7.56 -4.00
N ALA A 17 -2.43 -7.87 -4.47
CA ALA A 17 -2.76 -9.18 -5.02
C ALA A 17 -1.93 -9.54 -6.26
N ALA A 18 -1.75 -8.60 -7.18
CA ALA A 18 -0.95 -8.80 -8.39
C ALA A 18 0.53 -9.04 -8.07
N ILE A 19 1.12 -8.22 -7.19
CA ILE A 19 2.53 -8.33 -6.79
C ILE A 19 2.78 -9.66 -6.08
N GLN A 20 1.93 -10.06 -5.13
CA GLN A 20 2.12 -11.33 -4.42
C GLN A 20 2.02 -12.54 -5.34
N SER A 21 1.18 -12.49 -6.37
CA SER A 21 1.03 -13.58 -7.32
C SER A 21 2.25 -13.72 -8.25
N LYS A 22 2.87 -12.60 -8.59
CA LYS A 22 4.02 -12.53 -9.52
C LYS A 22 5.36 -12.75 -8.80
N PHE A 23 5.55 -12.14 -7.63
CA PHE A 23 6.82 -12.15 -6.89
C PHE A 23 6.71 -13.04 -5.64
N LYS A 24 6.71 -14.36 -5.87
CA LYS A 24 6.43 -15.38 -4.84
C LYS A 24 7.42 -15.39 -3.68
N ASP A 25 8.66 -14.92 -3.87
CA ASP A 25 9.70 -14.89 -2.85
C ASP A 25 9.88 -13.53 -2.17
N SER A 26 8.98 -12.59 -2.44
CA SER A 26 9.03 -11.26 -1.86
C SER A 26 8.25 -11.18 -0.55
N TYR A 27 8.80 -10.44 0.43
CA TYR A 27 8.08 -10.05 1.64
C TYR A 27 7.28 -8.79 1.34
N ILE A 28 5.96 -8.84 1.52
CA ILE A 28 5.05 -7.76 1.14
C ILE A 28 4.27 -7.31 2.36
N VAL A 29 4.29 -6.01 2.63
CA VAL A 29 3.54 -5.38 3.72
C VAL A 29 2.49 -4.44 3.14
N GLY A 30 1.25 -4.62 3.56
CA GLY A 30 0.16 -3.68 3.32
C GLY A 30 -0.05 -2.79 4.54
N LEU A 31 0.09 -1.48 4.36
CA LEU A 31 -0.13 -0.46 5.38
C LEU A 31 -1.41 0.32 5.09
N ASP A 32 -2.33 0.36 6.04
CA ASP A 32 -3.52 1.22 5.97
C ASP A 32 -3.86 1.77 7.35
N LYS A 33 -4.41 2.99 7.40
CA LYS A 33 -4.86 3.62 8.65
C LYS A 33 -6.10 2.95 9.27
N SER A 34 -6.90 2.26 8.47
CA SER A 34 -8.14 1.62 8.89
C SER A 34 -7.86 0.31 9.63
N LYS A 35 -8.05 0.31 10.95
CA LYS A 35 -7.96 -0.91 11.77
C LYS A 35 -8.96 -1.97 11.31
N ILE A 36 -10.17 -1.57 10.91
CA ILE A 36 -11.21 -2.49 10.42
C ILE A 36 -10.74 -3.19 9.17
N LEU A 37 -10.21 -2.43 8.20
CA LEU A 37 -9.70 -2.97 6.96
C LEU A 37 -8.55 -3.96 7.20
N ILE A 38 -7.58 -3.57 8.03
CA ILE A 38 -6.44 -4.44 8.39
C ILE A 38 -6.91 -5.73 9.08
N ASN A 39 -7.88 -5.65 10.00
CA ASN A 39 -8.43 -6.83 10.66
C ASN A 39 -9.14 -7.75 9.66
N ASN A 40 -9.86 -7.19 8.69
CA ASN A 40 -10.50 -7.98 7.63
C ASN A 40 -9.44 -8.70 6.78
N PHE A 41 -8.36 -8.03 6.38
CA PHE A 41 -7.26 -8.67 5.66
C PHE A 41 -6.63 -9.82 6.46
N LYS A 42 -6.40 -9.63 7.76
CA LYS A 42 -5.87 -10.68 8.66
C LYS A 42 -6.80 -11.88 8.79
N LYS A 43 -8.11 -11.68 8.69
CA LYS A 43 -9.14 -12.72 8.72
C LYS A 43 -9.45 -13.29 7.33
N TYR A 44 -8.66 -12.93 6.31
CA TYR A 44 -8.90 -13.32 4.91
C TYR A 44 -10.26 -12.87 4.34
N SER A 45 -10.85 -11.84 4.93
CA SER A 45 -12.05 -11.17 4.46
C SER A 45 -11.63 -9.96 3.64
N TYR A 46 -11.43 -10.14 2.35
CA TYR A 46 -10.97 -9.08 1.45
C TYR A 46 -12.13 -8.27 0.92
N PRO A 47 -11.93 -6.96 0.69
CA PRO A 47 -12.94 -6.15 -0.01
C PRO A 47 -13.25 -6.78 -1.36
N THR A 48 -14.54 -7.02 -1.62
CA THR A 48 -15.02 -7.72 -2.83
C THR A 48 -15.22 -6.77 -4.00
N TYR A 49 -14.28 -5.87 -4.25
CA TYR A 49 -14.37 -4.96 -5.41
C TYR A 49 -14.25 -5.69 -6.74
N GLU A 50 -13.60 -6.86 -6.73
CA GLU A 50 -13.45 -7.71 -7.89
C GLU A 50 -13.68 -9.18 -7.52
N ILE A 51 -14.47 -9.87 -8.34
CA ILE A 51 -14.87 -11.26 -8.14
C ILE A 51 -13.66 -12.20 -8.04
N ASN A 52 -12.57 -11.90 -8.71
CA ASN A 52 -11.37 -12.72 -8.78
C ASN A 52 -10.31 -12.41 -7.69
N LEU A 53 -10.47 -11.36 -6.89
CA LEU A 53 -9.47 -10.98 -5.87
C LEU A 53 -9.20 -12.12 -4.87
N LYS A 54 -10.22 -12.84 -4.44
CA LYS A 54 -10.09 -14.00 -3.55
C LYS A 54 -9.16 -15.08 -4.11
N LYS A 55 -9.09 -15.23 -5.42
CA LYS A 55 -8.23 -16.22 -6.08
C LYS A 55 -6.76 -15.90 -5.91
N TYR A 56 -6.40 -14.62 -5.89
CA TYR A 56 -5.02 -14.16 -5.73
C TYR A 56 -4.54 -14.19 -4.28
N PHE A 57 -5.43 -14.03 -3.30
CA PHE A 57 -5.10 -14.11 -1.87
C PHE A 57 -5.12 -15.53 -1.30
N ARG A 58 -4.93 -16.57 -2.12
CA ARG A 58 -4.98 -17.98 -1.71
C ARG A 58 -3.85 -18.45 -0.80
N LEU A 59 -2.84 -17.64 -0.55
CA LEU A 59 -1.72 -18.02 0.31
C LEU A 59 -2.08 -17.80 1.79
N LYS A 60 -2.96 -18.64 2.32
CA LYS A 60 -3.48 -18.61 3.70
C LYS A 60 -2.39 -18.73 4.74
N ASN A 61 -1.23 -18.93 4.68
CA ASN A 61 -0.22 -19.10 5.76
C ASN A 61 1.18 -18.67 5.32
N SER A 62 1.28 -17.62 4.56
CA SER A 62 2.60 -17.14 4.14
C SER A 62 3.12 -16.10 5.14
N ASN A 63 4.19 -16.43 5.86
CA ASN A 63 4.95 -15.47 6.68
C ASN A 63 5.51 -14.29 5.86
N ARG A 64 5.32 -14.29 4.55
CA ARG A 64 5.75 -13.24 3.62
C ARG A 64 4.77 -12.10 3.43
N LEU A 65 3.52 -12.27 3.85
CA LEU A 65 2.47 -11.26 3.71
C LEU A 65 2.10 -10.72 5.08
N ASN A 66 2.14 -9.42 5.24
CA ASN A 66 1.75 -8.76 6.48
C ASN A 66 0.82 -7.57 6.20
N PHE A 67 -0.16 -7.38 7.09
CA PHE A 67 -1.08 -6.25 7.05
C PHE A 67 -1.03 -5.52 8.39
N THR A 68 -0.81 -4.22 8.36
CA THR A 68 -0.59 -3.44 9.58
C THR A 68 -1.08 -2.01 9.47
N THR A 69 -1.35 -1.40 10.62
CA THR A 69 -1.63 0.05 10.71
C THR A 69 -0.38 0.87 11.03
N LYS A 70 0.75 0.21 11.37
CA LYS A 70 2.02 0.88 11.71
C LYS A 70 3.20 0.03 11.24
N ILE A 71 4.22 0.69 10.70
CA ILE A 71 5.51 0.08 10.36
C ILE A 71 6.50 0.32 11.49
N LYS A 72 7.33 -0.67 11.79
CA LYS A 72 8.42 -0.55 12.76
C LYS A 72 9.50 0.40 12.20
N ASP A 73 10.05 1.28 13.02
CA ASP A 73 11.00 2.32 12.58
C ASP A 73 12.26 1.77 11.92
N LYS A 74 12.74 0.61 12.37
CA LYS A 74 13.93 -0.06 11.84
C LYS A 74 13.68 -0.92 10.59
N GLU A 75 12.41 -1.14 10.23
CA GLU A 75 12.05 -1.95 9.07
C GLU A 75 12.30 -1.15 7.78
N LYS A 76 13.07 -1.72 6.87
CA LYS A 76 13.45 -1.09 5.59
C LYS A 76 12.86 -1.86 4.42
N PHE A 77 12.50 -1.15 3.35
CA PHE A 77 11.89 -1.69 2.15
C PHE A 77 12.66 -1.29 0.90
N ASP A 78 12.77 -2.22 -0.05
CA ASP A 78 13.36 -1.97 -1.37
C ASP A 78 12.42 -1.12 -2.23
N PHE A 79 11.12 -1.39 -2.12
CA PHE A 79 10.07 -0.67 -2.84
C PHE A 79 9.00 -0.18 -1.87
N VAL A 80 8.64 1.08 -1.99
CA VAL A 80 7.50 1.68 -1.29
C VAL A 80 6.54 2.26 -2.32
N ILE A 81 5.31 1.74 -2.36
CA ILE A 81 4.30 2.12 -3.34
C ILE A 81 3.14 2.82 -2.63
N ILE A 82 2.92 4.08 -2.95
CA ILE A 82 1.85 4.89 -2.35
C ILE A 82 0.59 4.82 -3.21
N CYS A 83 -0.47 4.26 -2.64
CA CYS A 83 -1.78 4.08 -3.27
C CYS A 83 -2.90 4.78 -2.49
N VAL A 84 -2.58 5.85 -1.77
CA VAL A 84 -3.57 6.58 -0.97
C VAL A 84 -4.49 7.42 -1.84
N GLY A 85 -5.71 7.66 -1.35
CA GLY A 85 -6.65 8.56 -2.03
C GLY A 85 -6.16 10.01 -2.00
N THR A 86 -6.43 10.72 -3.09
CA THR A 86 -6.20 12.16 -3.25
C THR A 86 -7.54 12.85 -3.55
N PRO A 87 -8.41 13.04 -2.53
CA PRO A 87 -9.74 13.60 -2.74
C PRO A 87 -9.66 15.03 -3.27
N LEU A 88 -10.72 15.48 -3.91
CA LEU A 88 -10.86 16.89 -4.27
C LEU A 88 -11.15 17.72 -3.02
N ASN A 89 -10.58 18.93 -2.97
CA ASN A 89 -10.94 19.94 -1.99
C ASN A 89 -12.25 20.66 -2.38
N GLN A 90 -12.69 21.62 -1.56
CA GLN A 90 -13.90 22.41 -1.82
C GLN A 90 -13.85 23.17 -3.16
N ASN A 91 -12.67 23.51 -3.64
CA ASN A 91 -12.43 24.18 -4.93
C ASN A 91 -12.32 23.20 -6.10
N LYS A 92 -12.70 21.93 -5.92
CA LYS A 92 -12.57 20.84 -6.92
C LYS A 92 -11.13 20.57 -7.38
N GLU A 93 -10.15 20.93 -6.57
CA GLU A 93 -8.74 20.65 -6.85
C GLU A 93 -8.25 19.42 -6.08
N ILE A 94 -7.29 18.68 -6.64
CA ILE A 94 -6.67 17.53 -5.99
C ILE A 94 -5.98 17.96 -4.69
N ASN A 95 -6.37 17.32 -3.59
CA ASN A 95 -5.76 17.53 -2.28
C ASN A 95 -4.65 16.49 -2.04
N ASN A 96 -3.40 16.93 -2.13
CA ASN A 96 -2.23 16.07 -1.93
C ASN A 96 -1.82 15.89 -0.45
N SER A 97 -2.57 16.43 0.52
CA SER A 97 -2.19 16.40 1.94
C SER A 97 -2.02 14.97 2.48
N ILE A 98 -2.91 14.06 2.09
CA ILE A 98 -2.84 12.64 2.50
C ILE A 98 -1.59 11.98 1.89
N LEU A 99 -1.28 12.27 0.63
CA LEU A 99 -0.09 11.77 -0.06
C LEU A 99 1.20 12.20 0.68
N PHE A 100 1.38 13.51 0.92
CA PHE A 100 2.57 14.02 1.60
C PHE A 100 2.69 13.48 3.03
N LYS A 101 1.57 13.35 3.75
CA LYS A 101 1.54 12.74 5.08
C LYS A 101 2.00 11.28 5.05
N SER A 102 1.56 10.53 4.06
CA SER A 102 1.95 9.13 3.88
C SER A 102 3.43 9.00 3.52
N ILE A 103 3.95 9.83 2.63
CA ILE A 103 5.39 9.86 2.28
C ILE A 103 6.22 10.19 3.53
N LYS A 104 5.84 11.22 4.30
CA LYS A 104 6.54 11.60 5.54
C LYS A 104 6.55 10.44 6.55
N GLN A 105 5.44 9.72 6.68
CA GLN A 105 5.32 8.58 7.58
C GLN A 105 6.31 7.46 7.23
N VAL A 106 6.50 7.15 5.95
CA VAL A 106 7.32 6.02 5.50
C VAL A 106 8.75 6.41 5.13
N LYS A 107 9.10 7.69 5.12
CA LYS A 107 10.44 8.17 4.76
C LYS A 107 11.55 7.45 5.54
N LYS A 108 11.35 7.22 6.83
CA LYS A 108 12.29 6.51 7.70
C LYS A 108 12.44 5.01 7.38
N ASN A 109 11.54 4.45 6.59
CA ASN A 109 11.56 3.05 6.17
C ASN A 109 12.23 2.84 4.79
N LEU A 110 12.74 3.91 4.18
CA LEU A 110 13.56 3.86 2.97
C LEU A 110 15.04 3.68 3.36
N HIS A 111 15.81 3.05 2.48
CA HIS A 111 17.26 3.04 2.45
C HIS A 111 17.76 3.70 1.16
N ASN A 112 19.08 3.86 1.00
CA ASN A 112 19.65 4.64 -0.12
C ASN A 112 19.27 4.13 -1.52
N ASN A 113 19.03 2.83 -1.65
CA ASN A 113 18.65 2.19 -2.92
C ASN A 113 17.15 1.89 -3.02
N SER A 114 16.32 2.43 -2.12
CA SER A 114 14.86 2.23 -2.18
C SER A 114 14.24 3.03 -3.32
N LEU A 115 13.25 2.44 -3.95
CA LEU A 115 12.40 3.12 -4.93
C LEU A 115 11.05 3.50 -4.30
N LEU A 116 10.74 4.79 -4.27
CA LEU A 116 9.43 5.31 -3.88
C LEU A 116 8.58 5.55 -5.13
N ILE A 117 7.46 4.84 -5.23
CA ILE A 117 6.54 4.90 -6.37
C ILE A 117 5.22 5.51 -5.92
N VAL A 118 4.75 6.55 -6.59
CA VAL A 118 3.44 7.15 -6.35
C VAL A 118 2.45 6.67 -7.40
N ARG A 119 1.42 5.95 -6.96
CA ARG A 119 0.30 5.45 -7.77
C ARG A 119 -0.98 6.25 -7.54
N SER A 120 -0.95 7.23 -6.66
CA SER A 120 -2.04 8.18 -6.46
C SER A 120 -2.11 9.19 -7.60
N SER A 121 -3.32 9.65 -7.96
CA SER A 121 -3.50 10.78 -8.88
C SER A 121 -2.98 12.06 -8.24
N VAL A 122 -2.16 12.82 -8.94
CA VAL A 122 -1.55 14.05 -8.43
C VAL A 122 -1.67 15.19 -9.43
N LYS A 123 -1.57 16.44 -8.94
CA LYS A 123 -1.48 17.61 -9.81
C LYS A 123 -0.20 17.56 -10.64
N VAL A 124 -0.24 18.09 -11.85
CA VAL A 124 0.96 18.29 -12.69
C VAL A 124 2.02 19.07 -11.90
N GLY A 125 3.25 18.60 -11.93
CA GLY A 125 4.37 19.21 -11.22
C GLY A 125 4.56 18.75 -9.76
N THR A 126 3.66 17.93 -9.19
CA THR A 126 3.78 17.43 -7.81
C THR A 126 5.04 16.57 -7.59
N MET A 127 5.53 15.90 -8.62
CA MET A 127 6.67 14.95 -8.58
C MET A 127 7.99 15.55 -9.08
N LYS A 128 8.11 16.89 -9.09
CA LYS A 128 9.36 17.58 -9.41
C LYS A 128 10.26 17.71 -8.19
#